data_2afa7f1a738255c9d256ceb6e18763ac
#
_entry.id   2afa7f1a738255c9d256ceb6e18763ac
#
_cell.length_a   1.000
_cell.length_b   1.000
_cell.length_c   1.000
_cell.angle_alpha   90.00
_cell.angle_beta   90.00
_cell.angle_gamma   90.00
#
_symmetry.space_group_name_H-M   'P 1'
#
loop_
_entity.id
_entity.type
_entity.pdbx_description
1 polymer ?
#
loop_
_entity_poly.entity_id
_entity_poly.type
_entity_poly.pdbx_seq_one_letter_code
_entity_poly.pdbx_strand_id
1 'polypeptide(L)'
;GTIRLEPRNMGPTGVDVAWLTYQAVFTVEQLPFRELDPAIVLAAVAAWVQEHDEFREQFELPDPEYAVTPNDEKTADLEIQLAFTEPLRLIEHEQGPINWLGKRWNVAPYDIWVAEQIDMNVAGTGQHRVGGQA
;
A
#
# COMPACT_ATOMS: atom_id res chain seq x y z
N GLY A 1 -5.18 -10.64 3.26
CA GLY A 1 -5.20 -9.52 4.20
C GLY A 1 -5.99 -9.80 5.45
N THR A 2 -5.98 -8.88 6.35
CA THR A 2 -6.66 -9.00 7.64
C THR A 2 -7.57 -7.79 7.85
N ILE A 3 -8.78 -8.04 8.34
CA ILE A 3 -9.69 -6.98 8.77
C ILE A 3 -9.63 -6.95 10.30
N ARG A 4 -9.05 -5.88 10.83
CA ARG A 4 -9.01 -5.68 12.27
C ARG A 4 -10.19 -4.83 12.69
N LEU A 5 -11.09 -5.41 13.47
CA LEU A 5 -12.28 -4.70 13.93
C LEU A 5 -11.91 -3.69 15.02
N GLU A 6 -12.48 -2.51 14.92
CA GLU A 6 -12.26 -1.44 15.88
C GLU A 6 -13.59 -1.03 16.52
N PRO A 7 -13.58 -0.53 17.76
CA PRO A 7 -14.74 0.15 18.32
C PRO A 7 -15.10 1.35 17.43
N ARG A 8 -16.40 1.58 17.30
CA ARG A 8 -16.88 2.68 16.48
C ARG A 8 -16.27 4.00 16.91
N ASN A 9 -15.71 4.72 15.95
CA ASN A 9 -15.21 6.06 16.18
C ASN A 9 -15.94 7.01 15.21
N MET A 10 -16.97 7.66 15.73
CA MET A 10 -17.81 8.55 14.93
C MET A 10 -17.18 9.93 14.85
N GLY A 11 -16.95 10.38 13.62
CA GLY A 11 -16.44 11.70 13.35
C GLY A 11 -17.33 12.44 12.36
N PRO A 12 -17.05 13.71 12.08
CA PRO A 12 -17.85 14.51 11.16
C PRO A 12 -17.81 14.01 9.71
N THR A 13 -16.78 13.22 9.36
CA THR A 13 -16.58 12.73 8.01
C THR A 13 -16.91 11.26 7.83
N GLY A 14 -17.46 10.61 8.87
CA GLY A 14 -17.84 9.20 8.79
C GLY A 14 -17.45 8.42 10.03
N VAL A 15 -17.53 7.08 9.92
CA VAL A 15 -17.27 6.17 11.02
C VAL A 15 -16.16 5.20 10.61
N ASP A 16 -15.11 5.13 11.39
CA ASP A 16 -14.06 4.12 11.20
C ASP A 16 -14.54 2.81 11.85
N VAL A 17 -14.72 1.77 11.03
CA VAL A 17 -15.26 0.50 11.50
C VAL A 17 -14.19 -0.59 11.59
N ALA A 18 -13.10 -0.44 10.87
CA ALA A 18 -12.04 -1.44 10.84
C ALA A 18 -10.76 -0.85 10.27
N TRP A 19 -9.69 -1.62 10.39
CA TRP A 19 -8.41 -1.39 9.73
C TRP A 19 -8.13 -2.55 8.79
N LEU A 20 -7.74 -2.24 7.58
CA LEU A 20 -7.34 -3.25 6.60
C LEU A 20 -5.83 -3.35 6.59
N THR A 21 -5.32 -4.54 6.89
CA THR A 21 -3.89 -4.82 6.77
C THR A 21 -3.68 -5.73 5.58
N TYR A 22 -2.80 -5.34 4.69
CA TYR A 22 -2.52 -6.11 3.47
C TYR A 22 -1.05 -6.00 3.09
N GLN A 23 -0.65 -6.87 2.18
CA GLN A 23 0.70 -6.87 1.64
C GLN A 23 0.66 -6.50 0.18
N ALA A 24 1.49 -5.55 -0.21
CA ALA A 24 1.66 -5.15 -1.60
C ALA A 24 3.00 -5.67 -2.10
N VAL A 25 3.02 -6.12 -3.35
CA VAL A 25 4.22 -6.60 -4.01
C VAL A 25 4.48 -5.72 -5.23
N PHE A 26 5.64 -5.10 -5.26
CA PHE A 26 6.08 -4.27 -6.38
C PHE A 26 7.19 -5.00 -7.11
N THR A 27 7.09 -5.07 -8.43
CA THR A 27 8.11 -5.73 -9.25
C THR A 27 8.66 -4.76 -10.28
N VAL A 28 9.99 -4.63 -10.30
CA VAL A 28 10.70 -3.92 -11.36
C VAL A 28 11.36 -4.99 -12.22
N GLU A 29 10.79 -5.22 -13.41
CA GLU A 29 11.27 -6.26 -14.31
C GLU A 29 12.41 -5.77 -15.20
N GLN A 30 13.39 -6.64 -15.43
CA GLN A 30 14.51 -6.37 -16.33
C GLN A 30 15.24 -5.07 -15.99
N LEU A 31 15.48 -4.87 -14.70
CA LEU A 31 16.23 -3.71 -14.22
C LEU A 31 17.67 -3.79 -14.74
N PRO A 32 18.14 -2.80 -15.51
CA PRO A 32 19.51 -2.80 -16.01
C PRO A 32 20.46 -2.36 -14.89
N PHE A 33 20.83 -3.29 -14.01
CA PHE A 33 21.52 -2.99 -12.76
C PHE A 33 22.91 -2.37 -12.95
N ARG A 34 23.49 -2.46 -14.14
CA ARG A 34 24.76 -1.81 -14.43
C ARG A 34 24.60 -0.32 -14.77
N GLU A 35 23.40 0.06 -15.23
CA GLU A 35 23.08 1.44 -15.60
C GLU A 35 22.27 2.14 -14.51
N LEU A 36 21.40 1.39 -13.83
CA LEU A 36 20.58 1.90 -12.73
C LEU A 36 20.83 1.04 -11.50
N ASP A 37 21.43 1.64 -10.48
CA ASP A 37 21.71 0.96 -9.23
C ASP A 37 20.38 0.57 -8.54
N PRO A 38 20.15 -0.72 -8.26
CA PRO A 38 18.96 -1.17 -7.54
C PRO A 38 18.78 -0.47 -6.19
N ALA A 39 19.88 -0.06 -5.56
CA ALA A 39 19.83 0.64 -4.28
C ALA A 39 19.07 1.96 -4.38
N ILE A 40 19.06 2.60 -5.55
CA ILE A 40 18.30 3.84 -5.76
C ILE A 40 16.81 3.57 -5.65
N VAL A 41 16.33 2.49 -6.26
CA VAL A 41 14.92 2.08 -6.18
C VAL A 41 14.53 1.75 -4.75
N LEU A 42 15.37 0.95 -4.07
CA LEU A 42 15.14 0.56 -2.68
C LEU A 42 15.13 1.76 -1.75
N ALA A 43 16.08 2.68 -1.94
CA ALA A 43 16.14 3.89 -1.12
C ALA A 43 14.95 4.80 -1.35
N ALA A 44 14.48 4.92 -2.59
CA ALA A 44 13.29 5.72 -2.92
C ALA A 44 12.04 5.17 -2.22
N VAL A 45 11.87 3.85 -2.22
CA VAL A 45 10.75 3.20 -1.52
C VAL A 45 10.86 3.41 -0.02
N ALA A 46 12.04 3.17 0.56
CA ALA A 46 12.26 3.33 2.00
C ALA A 46 12.00 4.77 2.45
N ALA A 47 12.50 5.74 1.71
CA ALA A 47 12.32 7.15 2.02
C ALA A 47 10.84 7.54 1.95
N TRP A 48 10.14 7.07 0.91
CA TRP A 48 8.72 7.37 0.76
C TRP A 48 7.90 6.78 1.92
N VAL A 49 8.18 5.53 2.29
CA VAL A 49 7.49 4.86 3.40
C VAL A 49 7.69 5.62 4.71
N GLN A 50 8.92 6.02 5.02
CA GLN A 50 9.21 6.77 6.24
C GLN A 50 8.51 8.13 6.29
N GLU A 51 8.36 8.75 5.14
CA GLU A 51 7.78 10.09 5.06
C GLU A 51 6.25 10.10 5.06
N HIS A 52 5.61 9.09 4.46
CA HIS A 52 4.17 9.11 4.18
C HIS A 52 3.35 8.05 4.92
N ASP A 53 3.95 6.98 5.40
CA ASP A 53 3.21 5.90 6.06
C ASP A 53 3.17 6.12 7.58
N GLU A 54 2.21 6.94 8.02
CA GLU A 54 2.07 7.30 9.43
C GLU A 54 1.55 6.17 10.32
N PHE A 55 0.94 5.13 9.73
CA PHE A 55 0.34 4.05 10.51
C PHE A 55 1.30 2.89 10.79
N ARG A 56 2.43 2.85 10.12
CA ARG A 56 3.36 1.73 10.21
C ARG A 56 3.86 1.49 11.62
N GLU A 57 4.26 2.56 12.29
CA GLU A 57 4.79 2.50 13.64
C GLU A 57 3.69 2.16 14.64
N GLN A 58 2.53 2.78 14.49
CA GLN A 58 1.39 2.56 15.38
C GLN A 58 0.93 1.10 15.40
N PHE A 59 0.95 0.43 14.26
CA PHE A 59 0.50 -0.95 14.11
C PHE A 59 1.63 -1.97 14.08
N GLU A 60 2.86 -1.52 14.34
CA GLU A 60 4.04 -2.39 14.39
C GLU A 60 4.15 -3.28 13.16
N LEU A 61 3.99 -2.68 11.98
CA LEU A 61 4.09 -3.41 10.73
C LEU A 61 5.53 -3.90 10.50
N PRO A 62 5.70 -5.08 9.90
CA PRO A 62 7.05 -5.58 9.61
C PRO A 62 7.78 -4.68 8.61
N ASP A 63 9.09 -4.70 8.68
CA ASP A 63 9.92 -3.98 7.73
C ASP A 63 9.70 -4.50 6.31
N PRO A 64 9.86 -3.64 5.30
CA PRO A 64 9.80 -4.09 3.91
C PRO A 64 10.88 -5.13 3.62
N GLU A 65 10.56 -6.05 2.73
CA GLU A 65 11.49 -7.08 2.27
C GLU A 65 11.71 -6.90 0.77
N TYR A 66 12.87 -7.36 0.29
CA TYR A 66 13.16 -7.32 -1.13
C TYR A 66 13.88 -8.58 -1.57
N ALA A 67 13.78 -8.86 -2.86
CA ALA A 67 14.51 -9.94 -3.50
C ALA A 67 15.00 -9.49 -4.87
N VAL A 68 16.19 -9.89 -5.24
CA VAL A 68 16.77 -9.62 -6.56
C VAL A 68 17.01 -10.96 -7.24
N THR A 69 16.43 -11.13 -8.41
CA THR A 69 16.60 -12.35 -9.20
C THR A 69 17.30 -12.01 -10.50
N PRO A 70 18.56 -12.44 -10.69
CA PRO A 70 19.27 -12.19 -11.93
C PRO A 70 18.59 -12.88 -13.12
N ASN A 71 18.43 -12.15 -14.23
CA ASN A 71 17.93 -12.71 -15.48
C ASN A 71 19.11 -13.12 -16.37
N ASP A 72 20.11 -12.24 -16.45
CA ASP A 72 21.32 -12.44 -17.22
C ASP A 72 22.42 -11.52 -16.67
N GLU A 73 23.48 -11.29 -17.44
CA GLU A 73 24.60 -10.45 -17.03
C GLU A 73 24.27 -8.95 -16.98
N LYS A 74 23.14 -8.55 -17.53
CA LYS A 74 22.77 -7.14 -17.70
C LYS A 74 21.53 -6.74 -16.91
N THR A 75 20.62 -7.66 -16.68
CA THR A 75 19.33 -7.34 -16.04
C THR A 75 19.00 -8.29 -14.89
N ALA A 76 18.20 -7.77 -13.99
CA ALA A 76 17.65 -8.54 -12.88
C ALA A 76 16.22 -8.07 -12.59
N ASP A 77 15.43 -8.94 -12.00
CA ASP A 77 14.11 -8.56 -11.51
C ASP A 77 14.23 -8.19 -10.03
N LEU A 78 13.65 -7.06 -9.67
CA LEU A 78 13.60 -6.58 -8.29
C LEU A 78 12.17 -6.69 -7.79
N GLU A 79 11.98 -7.39 -6.67
CA GLU A 79 10.68 -7.50 -6.01
C GLU A 79 10.78 -6.86 -4.63
N ILE A 80 9.77 -6.04 -4.28
CA ILE A 80 9.68 -5.39 -2.98
C ILE A 80 8.33 -5.73 -2.37
N GLN A 81 8.34 -6.25 -1.14
CA GLN A 81 7.15 -6.60 -0.39
C GLN A 81 6.97 -5.64 0.78
N LEU A 82 5.78 -5.08 0.87
CA LEU A 82 5.44 -4.08 1.88
C LEU A 82 4.10 -4.41 2.53
N ALA A 83 4.07 -4.42 3.85
CA ALA A 83 2.82 -4.50 4.58
C ALA A 83 2.28 -3.10 4.83
N PHE A 84 0.97 -2.93 4.63
CA PHE A 84 0.28 -1.67 4.87
C PHE A 84 -0.94 -1.89 5.75
N THR A 85 -1.34 -0.85 6.47
CA THR A 85 -2.63 -0.84 7.16
C THR A 85 -3.32 0.49 6.86
N GLU A 86 -4.62 0.42 6.60
CA GLU A 86 -5.42 1.58 6.20
C GLU A 86 -6.79 1.52 6.85
N PRO A 87 -7.35 2.68 7.22
CA PRO A 87 -8.68 2.70 7.84
C PRO A 87 -9.77 2.37 6.84
N LEU A 88 -10.77 1.63 7.30
CA LEU A 88 -11.99 1.39 6.55
C LEU A 88 -13.08 2.26 7.16
N ARG A 89 -13.48 3.31 6.44
CA ARG A 89 -14.43 4.30 6.90
C ARG A 89 -15.72 4.23 6.12
N LEU A 90 -16.84 4.33 6.83
CA LEU A 90 -18.17 4.37 6.23
C LEU A 90 -18.78 5.76 6.35
N ILE A 91 -19.48 6.16 5.28
CA ILE A 91 -20.29 7.37 5.24
C ILE A 91 -21.75 6.98 5.06
N GLU A 92 -22.65 7.60 5.83
CA GLU A 92 -24.07 7.37 5.66
C GLU A 92 -24.53 7.85 4.28
N HIS A 93 -25.29 7.00 3.57
CA HIS A 93 -25.79 7.29 2.25
C HIS A 93 -27.09 6.52 2.01
N GLU A 94 -28.13 7.21 1.58
CA GLU A 94 -29.47 6.62 1.41
C GLU A 94 -29.49 5.40 0.49
N GLN A 95 -28.62 5.37 -0.49
CA GLN A 95 -28.53 4.29 -1.47
C GLN A 95 -27.27 3.46 -1.30
N GLY A 96 -26.64 3.55 -0.14
CA GLY A 96 -25.40 2.80 0.13
C GLY A 96 -25.62 1.29 0.12
N PRO A 97 -24.64 0.52 -0.35
CA PRO A 97 -24.75 -0.94 -0.42
C PRO A 97 -24.62 -1.64 0.92
N ILE A 98 -24.18 -0.93 1.96
CA ILE A 98 -23.89 -1.54 3.27
C ILE A 98 -25.00 -1.23 4.23
N ASN A 99 -25.57 -2.29 4.84
CA ASN A 99 -26.59 -2.16 5.88
C ASN A 99 -25.90 -2.33 7.24
N TRP A 100 -26.02 -1.29 8.09
CA TRP A 100 -25.42 -1.30 9.41
C TRP A 100 -26.14 -0.34 10.34
N LEU A 101 -26.41 -0.78 11.54
CA LEU A 101 -27.11 0.01 12.57
C LEU A 101 -28.46 0.58 12.09
N GLY A 102 -29.20 -0.18 11.28
CA GLY A 102 -30.48 0.24 10.76
C GLY A 102 -30.43 1.33 9.69
N LYS A 103 -29.25 1.61 9.15
CA LYS A 103 -29.03 2.63 8.14
C LYS A 103 -28.26 2.04 6.98
N ARG A 104 -28.18 2.81 5.91
CA ARG A 104 -27.38 2.42 4.73
C ARG A 104 -26.16 3.30 4.63
N TRP A 105 -25.05 2.69 4.22
CA TRP A 105 -23.73 3.32 4.20
C TRP A 105 -23.01 3.02 2.90
N ASN A 106 -22.09 3.91 2.56
CA ASN A 106 -21.12 3.68 1.51
C ASN A 106 -19.71 3.76 2.09
N VAL A 107 -18.74 3.20 1.38
CA VAL A 107 -17.34 3.34 1.76
C VAL A 107 -16.88 4.74 1.46
N ALA A 108 -16.29 5.40 2.44
CA ALA A 108 -15.68 6.71 2.23
C ALA A 108 -14.48 6.56 1.30
N PRO A 109 -14.32 7.43 0.30
CA PRO A 109 -13.16 7.36 -0.56
C PRO A 109 -11.89 7.64 0.24
N TYR A 110 -10.90 6.76 0.07
CA TYR A 110 -9.54 7.00 0.52
C TYR A 110 -8.80 7.49 -0.72
N ASP A 111 -8.35 8.72 -0.71
CA ASP A 111 -7.92 9.44 -1.92
C ASP A 111 -6.94 8.66 -2.79
N ILE A 112 -5.86 8.17 -2.18
CA ILE A 112 -4.91 7.32 -2.89
C ILE A 112 -4.39 6.28 -1.90
N TRP A 113 -4.47 4.99 -2.28
CA TRP A 113 -3.86 3.92 -1.51
C TRP A 113 -2.35 4.13 -1.41
N VAL A 114 -1.79 3.85 -0.23
CA VAL A 114 -0.34 3.99 0.00
C VAL A 114 0.46 3.23 -1.05
N ALA A 115 0.04 2.01 -1.39
CA ALA A 115 0.70 1.20 -2.41
C ALA A 115 0.70 1.88 -3.79
N GLU A 116 -0.40 2.54 -4.17
CA GLU A 116 -0.49 3.27 -5.43
C GLU A 116 0.46 4.48 -5.45
N GLN A 117 0.58 5.17 -4.33
CA GLN A 117 1.51 6.29 -4.19
C GLN A 117 2.95 5.84 -4.41
N ILE A 118 3.33 4.72 -3.81
CA ILE A 118 4.68 4.16 -3.97
C ILE A 118 4.91 3.75 -5.41
N ASP A 119 3.92 3.10 -6.05
CA ASP A 119 4.02 2.69 -7.44
C ASP A 119 4.26 3.89 -8.37
N MET A 120 3.53 4.96 -8.19
CA MET A 120 3.72 6.20 -8.95
C MET A 120 5.11 6.79 -8.72
N ASN A 121 5.60 6.74 -7.50
CA ASN A 121 6.93 7.26 -7.16
C ASN A 121 8.04 6.42 -7.81
N VAL A 122 7.89 5.09 -7.81
CA VAL A 122 8.84 4.18 -8.45
C VAL A 122 8.83 4.33 -9.97
N ALA A 123 7.69 4.68 -10.57
CA ALA A 123 7.56 4.91 -12.01
C ALA A 123 8.61 5.89 -12.56
N GLY A 124 9.05 6.84 -11.74
CA GLY A 124 10.08 7.79 -12.13
C GLY A 124 11.49 7.20 -12.21
N THR A 125 11.71 5.96 -11.74
CA THR A 125 13.03 5.34 -11.67
C THR A 125 13.25 4.23 -12.67
N GLY A 126 12.22 3.76 -13.38
CA GLY A 126 12.38 2.71 -14.37
C GLY A 126 11.09 1.95 -14.66
N GLN A 127 11.24 0.81 -15.39
CA GLN A 127 10.11 -0.06 -15.69
C GLN A 127 9.66 -0.81 -14.45
N HIS A 128 8.35 -0.82 -14.23
CA HIS A 128 7.79 -1.49 -13.08
C HIS A 128 6.34 -1.85 -13.32
N ARG A 129 5.78 -2.69 -12.45
CA ARG A 129 4.34 -2.90 -12.34
C ARG A 129 4.00 -3.42 -10.95
N VAL A 130 2.80 -3.12 -10.49
CA VAL A 130 2.30 -3.65 -9.22
C VAL A 130 1.71 -5.02 -9.47
N GLY A 131 2.12 -6.00 -8.68
CA GLY A 131 1.59 -7.36 -8.73
C GLY A 131 1.20 -7.84 -7.34
N GLY A 132 0.26 -8.81 -7.26
CA GLY A 132 -0.09 -9.48 -6.01
C GLY A 132 -0.66 -8.55 -4.94
N GLN A 133 -1.27 -7.50 -5.31
CA GLN A 133 -1.94 -6.60 -4.36
C GLN A 133 -3.18 -7.28 -3.79
N ALA A 134 -3.24 -7.36 -2.49
CA ALA A 134 -4.33 -8.06 -1.79
C ALA A 134 -5.40 -7.08 -1.29
#